data_a917a3504b48e7899c8da95ce1febfb6
#
_entry.id   a917a3504b48e7899c8da95ce1febfb6
#
_cell.length_a   1.000
_cell.length_b   1.000
_cell.length_c   1.000
_cell.angle_alpha   90.00
_cell.angle_beta   90.00
_cell.angle_gamma   90.00
#
_symmetry.space_group_name_H-M   'P 1'
#
loop_
_entity.id
_entity.type
_entity.pdbx_description
1 polymer ?
#
loop_
_entity_poly.entity_id
_entity_poly.type
_entity_poly.pdbx_seq_one_letter_code
_entity_poly.pdbx_strand_id
1 'polypeptide(L)'
;MNAPAIPSPVAQFRAEYRTAEISPYYSGILHFLFTSVTSLVVIGFSIKELHGITPFEWSTVLLTFLYANLVEYLGHKGPMHHPVRLLRTLFVRHTLQHHRFFTHEAMAYEGTQDYKMVLFPPVMILFFVGLHAVPVGVLLYYLTSRNVAYLFVATAIGYFLTYEWLHFMYHLRADSLPGRFPFMKTLRRLHTEHHDPALMSNYNFNITFPICDYLFGTRYKT
;
A
#
# COMPACT_ATOMS: atom_id res chain seq x y z
N MET A 1 23.67 4.37 18.47
CA MET A 1 22.85 3.37 19.22
C MET A 1 22.70 2.17 18.30
N ASN A 2 23.08 0.97 18.76
CA ASN A 2 22.86 -0.27 17.97
C ASN A 2 21.34 -0.49 17.85
N ALA A 3 20.87 -0.84 16.64
CA ALA A 3 19.49 -1.26 16.45
C ALA A 3 19.19 -2.47 17.35
N PRO A 4 17.98 -2.57 17.94
CA PRO A 4 17.62 -3.73 18.74
C PRO A 4 17.79 -5.01 17.92
N ALA A 5 18.27 -6.07 18.57
CA ALA A 5 18.44 -7.36 17.90
C ALA A 5 17.07 -7.90 17.45
N ILE A 6 17.01 -8.43 16.23
CA ILE A 6 15.78 -9.05 15.69
C ILE A 6 15.49 -10.31 16.50
N PRO A 7 14.24 -10.54 16.99
CA PRO A 7 13.88 -11.77 17.68
C PRO A 7 14.22 -13.03 16.86
N SER A 8 14.78 -14.04 17.51
CA SER A 8 15.28 -15.26 16.86
C SER A 8 14.24 -15.94 15.91
N PRO A 9 12.95 -16.09 16.28
CA PRO A 9 11.95 -16.66 15.37
C PRO A 9 11.70 -15.83 14.12
N VAL A 10 11.77 -14.49 14.23
CA VAL A 10 11.61 -13.58 13.08
C VAL A 10 12.84 -13.67 12.16
N ALA A 11 14.04 -13.69 12.75
CA ALA A 11 15.29 -13.83 11.97
C ALA A 11 15.33 -15.17 11.21
N GLN A 12 14.92 -16.26 11.85
CA GLN A 12 14.81 -17.56 11.21
C GLN A 12 13.80 -17.53 10.06
N PHE A 13 12.58 -17.03 10.27
CA PHE A 13 11.57 -16.94 9.23
C PHE A 13 12.04 -16.09 8.03
N ARG A 14 12.71 -14.96 8.28
CA ARG A 14 13.29 -14.12 7.22
C ARG A 14 14.32 -14.87 6.40
N ALA A 15 15.22 -15.63 7.04
CA ALA A 15 16.23 -16.42 6.37
C ALA A 15 15.60 -17.52 5.49
N GLU A 16 14.64 -18.27 6.03
CA GLU A 16 13.90 -19.30 5.30
C GLU A 16 13.15 -18.71 4.11
N TYR A 17 12.42 -17.60 4.31
CA TYR A 17 11.69 -16.93 3.25
C TYR A 17 12.60 -16.43 2.12
N ARG A 18 13.73 -15.81 2.47
CA ARG A 18 14.71 -15.34 1.47
C ARG A 18 15.24 -16.47 0.61
N THR A 19 15.51 -17.61 1.22
CA THR A 19 16.04 -18.78 0.50
C THR A 19 14.97 -19.47 -0.35
N ALA A 20 13.75 -19.60 0.16
CA ALA A 20 12.69 -20.36 -0.51
C ALA A 20 11.92 -19.53 -1.56
N GLU A 21 11.70 -18.24 -1.30
CA GLU A 21 10.73 -17.43 -2.05
C GLU A 21 11.37 -16.32 -2.88
N ILE A 22 12.62 -15.92 -2.63
CA ILE A 22 13.28 -14.84 -3.36
C ILE A 22 14.24 -15.42 -4.38
N SER A 23 13.92 -15.22 -5.67
CA SER A 23 14.81 -15.62 -6.76
C SER A 23 16.16 -14.89 -6.66
N PRO A 24 17.29 -15.54 -6.97
CA PRO A 24 18.60 -14.89 -7.03
C PRO A 24 18.68 -13.76 -8.09
N TYR A 25 17.75 -13.76 -9.05
CA TYR A 25 17.64 -12.71 -10.08
C TYR A 25 16.70 -11.57 -9.69
N TYR A 26 16.06 -11.63 -8.50
CA TYR A 26 15.16 -10.57 -8.06
C TYR A 26 15.94 -9.31 -7.68
N SER A 27 15.54 -8.18 -8.25
CA SER A 27 16.02 -6.86 -7.88
C SER A 27 14.92 -6.03 -7.24
N GLY A 28 15.05 -5.75 -5.95
CA GLY A 28 14.09 -4.89 -5.23
C GLY A 28 14.07 -3.46 -5.78
N ILE A 29 15.22 -2.94 -6.22
CA ILE A 29 15.31 -1.61 -6.83
C ILE A 29 14.52 -1.56 -8.14
N LEU A 30 14.71 -2.54 -9.02
CA LEU A 30 13.95 -2.60 -10.28
C LEU A 30 12.45 -2.76 -10.02
N HIS A 31 12.07 -3.55 -8.99
CA HIS A 31 10.68 -3.69 -8.57
C HIS A 31 10.08 -2.35 -8.13
N PHE A 32 10.75 -1.64 -7.22
CA PHE A 32 10.32 -0.32 -6.76
C PHE A 32 10.22 0.69 -7.90
N LEU A 33 11.24 0.73 -8.77
CA LEU A 33 11.25 1.61 -9.94
C LEU A 33 10.14 1.27 -10.93
N PHE A 34 9.91 -0.01 -11.21
CA PHE A 34 8.85 -0.44 -12.12
C PHE A 34 7.48 0.04 -11.64
N THR A 35 7.13 -0.20 -10.39
CA THR A 35 5.85 0.23 -9.82
C THR A 35 5.73 1.76 -9.82
N SER A 36 6.79 2.46 -9.38
CA SER A 36 6.79 3.93 -9.30
C SER A 36 6.71 4.58 -10.67
N VAL A 37 7.56 4.18 -11.63
CA VAL A 37 7.60 4.77 -12.96
C VAL A 37 6.32 4.48 -13.73
N THR A 38 5.81 3.25 -13.69
CA THR A 38 4.54 2.90 -14.33
C THR A 38 3.39 3.77 -13.80
N SER A 39 3.30 3.91 -12.48
CA SER A 39 2.28 4.77 -11.86
C SER A 39 2.43 6.23 -12.28
N LEU A 40 3.65 6.79 -12.24
CA LEU A 40 3.91 8.17 -12.64
C LEU A 40 3.62 8.44 -14.12
N VAL A 41 3.91 7.47 -15.01
CA VAL A 41 3.57 7.58 -16.43
C VAL A 41 2.05 7.63 -16.63
N VAL A 42 1.29 6.75 -15.97
CA VAL A 42 -0.18 6.77 -16.05
C VAL A 42 -0.76 8.07 -15.51
N ILE A 43 -0.26 8.55 -14.35
CA ILE A 43 -0.67 9.83 -13.77
C ILE A 43 -0.34 10.99 -14.70
N GLY A 44 0.90 11.05 -15.19
CA GLY A 44 1.36 12.13 -16.08
C GLY A 44 0.57 12.17 -17.40
N PHE A 45 0.30 11.00 -18.00
CA PHE A 45 -0.58 10.90 -19.16
C PHE A 45 -1.99 11.41 -18.85
N SER A 46 -2.58 10.98 -17.74
CA SER A 46 -3.93 11.39 -17.35
C SER A 46 -4.01 12.92 -17.12
N ILE A 47 -3.00 13.51 -16.46
CA ILE A 47 -2.93 14.97 -16.23
C ILE A 47 -2.82 15.72 -17.55
N LYS A 48 -1.99 15.22 -18.48
CA LYS A 48 -1.83 15.85 -19.82
C LYS A 48 -3.13 15.93 -20.60
N GLU A 49 -4.03 14.97 -20.40
CA GLU A 49 -5.31 14.89 -21.13
C GLU A 49 -6.42 15.76 -20.51
N LEU A 50 -6.14 16.49 -19.42
CA LEU A 50 -7.09 17.39 -18.76
C LEU A 50 -7.15 18.76 -19.45
N HIS A 51 -8.35 19.24 -19.75
CA HIS A 51 -8.56 20.55 -20.39
C HIS A 51 -9.80 21.23 -19.82
N GLY A 52 -9.68 22.51 -19.41
CA GLY A 52 -10.82 23.33 -19.02
C GLY A 52 -11.66 22.72 -17.90
N ILE A 53 -11.00 22.18 -16.86
CA ILE A 53 -11.65 21.47 -15.75
C ILE A 53 -12.60 22.42 -15.01
N THR A 54 -13.83 22.02 -14.85
CA THR A 54 -14.82 22.76 -14.07
C THR A 54 -14.66 22.49 -12.56
N PRO A 55 -15.14 23.41 -11.68
CA PRO A 55 -15.16 23.16 -10.23
C PRO A 55 -15.90 21.89 -9.84
N PHE A 56 -16.95 21.52 -10.57
CA PHE A 56 -17.70 20.30 -10.34
C PHE A 56 -16.84 19.05 -10.65
N GLU A 57 -16.10 19.05 -11.75
CA GLU A 57 -15.22 17.94 -12.13
C GLU A 57 -14.09 17.74 -11.12
N TRP A 58 -13.59 18.80 -10.47
CA TRP A 58 -12.62 18.70 -9.39
C TRP A 58 -13.10 17.87 -8.19
N SER A 59 -14.43 17.80 -7.96
CA SER A 59 -14.98 16.93 -6.91
C SER A 59 -14.62 15.46 -7.12
N THR A 60 -14.34 15.04 -8.36
CA THR A 60 -13.87 13.67 -8.68
C THR A 60 -12.62 13.29 -7.89
N VAL A 61 -11.70 14.23 -7.67
CA VAL A 61 -10.48 13.96 -6.89
C VAL A 61 -10.83 13.56 -5.46
N LEU A 62 -11.70 14.34 -4.79
CA LEU A 62 -12.11 14.04 -3.42
C LEU A 62 -12.90 12.73 -3.34
N LEU A 63 -13.86 12.54 -4.24
CA LEU A 63 -14.69 11.33 -4.25
C LEU A 63 -13.86 10.07 -4.53
N THR A 64 -12.94 10.14 -5.49
CA THR A 64 -12.03 9.02 -5.80
C THR A 64 -11.08 8.74 -4.65
N PHE A 65 -10.55 9.78 -4.00
CA PHE A 65 -9.70 9.63 -2.83
C PHE A 65 -10.44 8.91 -1.68
N LEU A 66 -11.66 9.32 -1.35
CA LEU A 66 -12.47 8.68 -0.31
C LEU A 66 -12.86 7.25 -0.69
N TYR A 67 -13.20 7.03 -1.96
CA TYR A 67 -13.47 5.68 -2.50
C TYR A 67 -12.23 4.78 -2.37
N ALA A 68 -11.04 5.25 -2.77
CA ALA A 68 -9.81 4.50 -2.68
C ALA A 68 -9.44 4.17 -1.22
N ASN A 69 -9.66 5.12 -0.28
CA ASN A 69 -9.45 4.90 1.15
C ASN A 69 -10.40 3.83 1.71
N LEU A 70 -11.67 3.82 1.28
CA LEU A 70 -12.61 2.78 1.64
C LEU A 70 -12.21 1.41 1.05
N VAL A 71 -11.79 1.36 -0.22
CA VAL A 71 -11.33 0.12 -0.88
C VAL A 71 -10.09 -0.43 -0.18
N GLU A 72 -9.14 0.42 0.18
CA GLU A 72 -7.98 0.04 0.99
C GLU A 72 -8.41 -0.59 2.32
N TYR A 73 -9.28 0.10 3.07
CA TYR A 73 -9.80 -0.38 4.35
C TYR A 73 -10.47 -1.75 4.23
N LEU A 74 -11.40 -1.89 3.27
CA LEU A 74 -12.14 -3.14 3.06
C LEU A 74 -11.24 -4.28 2.57
N GLY A 75 -10.31 -3.98 1.67
CA GLY A 75 -9.34 -4.94 1.14
C GLY A 75 -8.38 -5.43 2.23
N HIS A 76 -7.90 -4.52 3.06
CA HIS A 76 -6.97 -4.83 4.13
C HIS A 76 -7.67 -5.60 5.27
N LYS A 77 -8.76 -5.06 5.82
CA LYS A 77 -9.54 -5.73 6.88
C LYS A 77 -10.15 -7.06 6.42
N GLY A 78 -10.60 -7.14 5.17
CA GLY A 78 -11.23 -8.32 4.61
C GLY A 78 -10.21 -9.36 4.10
N PRO A 79 -10.01 -9.48 2.78
CA PRO A 79 -9.26 -10.59 2.19
C PRO A 79 -7.78 -10.66 2.55
N MET A 80 -7.16 -9.58 3.06
CA MET A 80 -5.78 -9.62 3.53
C MET A 80 -5.64 -10.22 4.94
N HIS A 81 -6.63 -10.01 5.83
CA HIS A 81 -6.64 -10.56 7.19
C HIS A 81 -7.60 -11.74 7.40
N HIS A 82 -8.51 -12.00 6.46
CA HIS A 82 -9.44 -13.11 6.52
C HIS A 82 -9.39 -13.93 5.22
N PRO A 83 -9.25 -15.28 5.28
CA PRO A 83 -9.11 -16.09 4.08
C PRO A 83 -10.43 -16.14 3.31
N VAL A 84 -10.46 -15.49 2.14
CA VAL A 84 -11.55 -15.57 1.17
C VAL A 84 -11.13 -16.52 0.04
N ARG A 85 -11.97 -17.49 -0.34
CA ARG A 85 -11.62 -18.60 -1.27
C ARG A 85 -10.91 -18.12 -2.55
N LEU A 86 -11.46 -17.14 -3.25
CA LEU A 86 -10.90 -16.63 -4.51
C LEU A 86 -9.72 -15.68 -4.31
N LEU A 87 -9.55 -15.11 -3.11
CA LEU A 87 -8.54 -14.10 -2.76
C LEU A 87 -7.54 -14.63 -1.72
N ARG A 88 -7.47 -15.95 -1.52
CA ARG A 88 -6.61 -16.59 -0.51
C ARG A 88 -5.14 -16.18 -0.63
N THR A 89 -4.67 -15.90 -1.83
CA THR A 89 -3.30 -15.45 -2.06
C THR A 89 -3.00 -14.12 -1.34
N LEU A 90 -3.97 -13.21 -1.24
CA LEU A 90 -3.81 -11.97 -0.49
C LEU A 90 -3.59 -12.23 1.00
N PHE A 91 -4.40 -13.13 1.58
CA PHE A 91 -4.25 -13.56 2.98
C PHE A 91 -2.89 -14.21 3.25
N VAL A 92 -2.49 -15.17 2.40
CA VAL A 92 -1.20 -15.87 2.55
C VAL A 92 -0.06 -14.87 2.49
N ARG A 93 -0.06 -13.99 1.48
CA ARG A 93 1.01 -13.02 1.29
C ARG A 93 1.04 -11.97 2.40
N HIS A 94 -0.11 -11.44 2.80
CA HIS A 94 -0.18 -10.39 3.80
C HIS A 94 -0.06 -10.93 5.22
N THR A 95 -1.01 -11.74 5.66
CA THR A 95 -1.05 -12.22 7.06
C THR A 95 0.00 -13.27 7.36
N LEU A 96 0.17 -14.29 6.48
CA LEU A 96 1.07 -15.40 6.80
C LEU A 96 2.53 -15.16 6.43
N GLN A 97 2.81 -14.22 5.51
CA GLN A 97 4.18 -13.91 5.11
C GLN A 97 4.62 -12.54 5.60
N HIS A 98 3.93 -11.44 5.21
CA HIS A 98 4.32 -10.08 5.54
C HIS A 98 4.31 -9.81 7.06
N HIS A 99 3.23 -10.14 7.78
CA HIS A 99 3.16 -9.96 9.24
C HIS A 99 4.07 -10.89 10.04
N ARG A 100 4.55 -12.00 9.46
CA ARG A 100 5.57 -12.85 10.07
C ARG A 100 6.98 -12.37 9.75
N PHE A 101 7.17 -11.77 8.59
CA PHE A 101 8.46 -11.19 8.16
C PHE A 101 8.73 -9.88 8.90
N PHE A 102 7.69 -9.05 9.07
CA PHE A 102 7.73 -7.79 9.79
C PHE A 102 6.79 -7.87 10.99
N THR A 103 7.35 -7.84 12.19
CA THR A 103 6.59 -7.77 13.45
C THR A 103 6.72 -6.39 14.06
N HIS A 104 5.84 -6.02 15.01
CA HIS A 104 5.94 -4.75 15.72
C HIS A 104 7.30 -4.52 16.39
N GLU A 105 8.06 -5.58 16.70
CA GLU A 105 9.42 -5.52 17.26
C GLU A 105 10.51 -5.41 16.17
N ALA A 106 10.21 -5.81 14.94
CA ALA A 106 11.18 -5.92 13.84
C ALA A 106 10.59 -5.39 12.52
N MET A 107 10.24 -4.10 12.48
CA MET A 107 9.59 -3.44 11.32
C MET A 107 10.52 -3.17 10.14
N ALA A 108 11.83 -3.02 10.38
CA ALA A 108 12.73 -2.59 9.33
C ALA A 108 13.19 -3.76 8.42
N TYR A 109 13.22 -3.51 7.12
CA TYR A 109 13.90 -4.43 6.19
C TYR A 109 15.42 -4.30 6.33
N GLU A 110 16.17 -5.35 5.95
CA GLU A 110 17.62 -5.42 6.10
C GLU A 110 18.36 -5.19 4.78
N GLY A 111 17.72 -5.47 3.64
CA GLY A 111 18.32 -5.31 2.33
C GLY A 111 17.28 -5.15 1.22
N THR A 112 17.74 -4.82 -0.01
CA THR A 112 16.84 -4.58 -1.15
C THR A 112 16.06 -5.82 -1.59
N GLN A 113 16.54 -7.01 -1.27
CA GLN A 113 15.80 -8.26 -1.48
C GLN A 113 14.48 -8.31 -0.70
N ASP A 114 14.42 -7.67 0.46
CA ASP A 114 13.24 -7.64 1.33
C ASP A 114 12.11 -6.75 0.77
N TYR A 115 12.40 -5.91 -0.25
CA TYR A 115 11.37 -5.13 -0.95
C TYR A 115 10.26 -6.01 -1.52
N LYS A 116 10.57 -7.29 -1.85
CA LYS A 116 9.56 -8.27 -2.26
C LYS A 116 8.47 -8.47 -1.21
N MET A 117 8.81 -8.36 0.09
CA MET A 117 7.85 -8.51 1.18
C MET A 117 7.09 -7.23 1.50
N VAL A 118 7.67 -6.07 1.21
CA VAL A 118 7.03 -4.77 1.46
C VAL A 118 6.09 -4.38 0.33
N LEU A 119 6.58 -4.42 -0.91
CA LEU A 119 5.84 -3.97 -2.09
C LEU A 119 4.82 -5.01 -2.56
N PHE A 120 3.70 -4.56 -3.11
CA PHE A 120 2.83 -5.45 -3.85
C PHE A 120 3.56 -6.10 -5.03
N PRO A 121 3.25 -7.33 -5.42
CA PRO A 121 3.82 -7.93 -6.63
C PRO A 121 3.72 -7.00 -7.83
N PRO A 122 4.74 -6.92 -8.71
CA PRO A 122 4.71 -6.00 -9.86
C PRO A 122 3.49 -6.15 -10.77
N VAL A 123 2.91 -7.36 -10.82
CA VAL A 123 1.67 -7.63 -11.57
C VAL A 123 0.47 -6.87 -11.00
N MET A 124 0.51 -6.47 -9.74
CA MET A 124 -0.63 -5.77 -9.11
C MET A 124 -0.85 -4.37 -9.70
N ILE A 125 0.21 -3.65 -10.08
CA ILE A 125 0.02 -2.35 -10.77
C ILE A 125 -0.68 -2.56 -12.13
N LEU A 126 -0.33 -3.62 -12.86
CA LEU A 126 -1.00 -3.95 -14.12
C LEU A 126 -2.48 -4.33 -13.89
N PHE A 127 -2.75 -5.05 -12.79
CA PHE A 127 -4.12 -5.36 -12.37
C PHE A 127 -4.90 -4.08 -12.02
N PHE A 128 -4.35 -3.20 -11.18
CA PHE A 128 -5.01 -1.94 -10.80
C PHE A 128 -5.22 -1.01 -11.99
N VAL A 129 -4.27 -0.89 -12.89
CA VAL A 129 -4.43 -0.08 -14.11
C VAL A 129 -5.40 -0.75 -15.08
N GLY A 130 -5.16 -2.02 -15.44
CA GLY A 130 -5.85 -2.68 -16.55
C GLY A 130 -7.23 -3.22 -16.22
N LEU A 131 -7.48 -3.66 -14.96
CA LEU A 131 -8.77 -4.24 -14.57
C LEU A 131 -9.60 -3.34 -13.66
N HIS A 132 -9.03 -2.22 -13.16
CA HIS A 132 -9.78 -1.30 -12.32
C HIS A 132 -9.77 0.14 -12.89
N ALA A 133 -8.63 0.83 -12.88
CA ALA A 133 -8.59 2.25 -13.20
C ALA A 133 -9.02 2.56 -14.63
N VAL A 134 -8.52 1.81 -15.63
CA VAL A 134 -8.87 2.03 -17.04
C VAL A 134 -10.32 1.65 -17.34
N PRO A 135 -10.85 0.48 -16.98
CA PRO A 135 -12.25 0.15 -17.26
C PRO A 135 -13.24 1.10 -16.59
N VAL A 136 -13.02 1.48 -15.33
CA VAL A 136 -13.87 2.48 -14.65
C VAL A 136 -13.70 3.85 -15.29
N GLY A 137 -12.47 4.25 -15.64
CA GLY A 137 -12.20 5.50 -16.35
C GLY A 137 -12.93 5.55 -17.70
N VAL A 138 -12.91 4.46 -18.49
CA VAL A 138 -13.66 4.35 -19.74
C VAL A 138 -15.17 4.49 -19.51
N LEU A 139 -15.70 3.82 -18.49
CA LEU A 139 -17.11 3.97 -18.12
C LEU A 139 -17.46 5.43 -17.77
N LEU A 140 -16.64 6.08 -16.94
CA LEU A 140 -16.84 7.47 -16.57
C LEU A 140 -16.71 8.43 -17.78
N TYR A 141 -15.82 8.14 -18.72
CA TYR A 141 -15.67 8.90 -19.95
C TYR A 141 -16.98 8.98 -20.76
N TYR A 142 -17.69 7.85 -20.88
CA TYR A 142 -18.96 7.80 -21.60
C TYR A 142 -20.17 8.27 -20.79
N LEU A 143 -20.14 8.10 -19.48
CA LEU A 143 -21.28 8.47 -18.60
C LEU A 143 -21.23 9.92 -18.11
N THR A 144 -20.05 10.56 -18.11
CA THR A 144 -19.87 11.90 -17.53
C THR A 144 -19.08 12.83 -18.47
N SER A 145 -17.75 12.89 -18.27
CA SER A 145 -16.87 13.68 -19.12
C SER A 145 -15.45 13.10 -19.19
N ARG A 146 -14.70 13.55 -20.20
CA ARG A 146 -13.27 13.24 -20.34
C ARG A 146 -12.48 13.61 -19.09
N ASN A 147 -12.69 14.81 -18.55
CA ASN A 147 -11.96 15.28 -17.38
C ASN A 147 -12.23 14.40 -16.15
N VAL A 148 -13.49 14.04 -15.90
CA VAL A 148 -13.85 13.13 -14.79
C VAL A 148 -13.14 11.78 -14.92
N ALA A 149 -13.09 11.21 -16.13
CA ALA A 149 -12.38 9.95 -16.39
C ALA A 149 -10.90 10.03 -16.05
N TYR A 150 -10.21 11.05 -16.57
CA TYR A 150 -8.77 11.21 -16.33
C TYR A 150 -8.44 11.64 -14.89
N LEU A 151 -9.26 12.46 -14.25
CA LEU A 151 -9.15 12.80 -12.82
C LEU A 151 -9.30 11.55 -11.95
N PHE A 152 -10.26 10.68 -12.29
CA PHE A 152 -10.44 9.40 -11.59
C PHE A 152 -9.19 8.53 -11.73
N VAL A 153 -8.71 8.29 -12.95
CA VAL A 153 -7.52 7.44 -13.21
C VAL A 153 -6.30 8.01 -12.49
N ALA A 154 -6.02 9.32 -12.64
CA ALA A 154 -4.88 9.97 -11.99
C ALA A 154 -4.95 9.83 -10.46
N THR A 155 -6.12 10.05 -9.87
CA THR A 155 -6.30 10.00 -8.41
C THR A 155 -6.23 8.57 -7.89
N ALA A 156 -6.85 7.60 -8.56
CA ALA A 156 -6.83 6.20 -8.15
C ALA A 156 -5.41 5.62 -8.19
N ILE A 157 -4.67 5.87 -9.27
CA ILE A 157 -3.27 5.41 -9.38
C ILE A 157 -2.35 6.22 -8.47
N GLY A 158 -2.60 7.52 -8.26
CA GLY A 158 -1.90 8.35 -7.29
C GLY A 158 -2.09 7.84 -5.85
N TYR A 159 -3.30 7.40 -5.51
CA TYR A 159 -3.57 6.77 -4.22
C TYR A 159 -2.83 5.44 -4.04
N PHE A 160 -2.85 4.57 -5.06
CA PHE A 160 -2.08 3.32 -5.07
C PHE A 160 -0.58 3.57 -4.88
N LEU A 161 -0.01 4.54 -5.59
CA LEU A 161 1.40 4.89 -5.46
C LEU A 161 1.72 5.46 -4.08
N THR A 162 0.83 6.28 -3.52
CA THR A 162 0.94 6.81 -2.15
C THR A 162 0.93 5.66 -1.12
N TYR A 163 0.06 4.67 -1.28
CA TYR A 163 0.03 3.46 -0.47
C TYR A 163 1.39 2.75 -0.51
N GLU A 164 1.89 2.44 -1.71
CA GLU A 164 3.18 1.73 -1.88
C GLU A 164 4.33 2.49 -1.21
N TRP A 165 4.42 3.80 -1.41
CA TRP A 165 5.50 4.61 -0.85
C TRP A 165 5.39 4.78 0.66
N LEU A 166 4.21 5.03 1.22
CA LEU A 166 4.02 5.14 2.66
C LEU A 166 4.31 3.80 3.34
N HIS A 167 3.75 2.70 2.82
CA HIS A 167 4.01 1.37 3.33
C HIS A 167 5.52 1.01 3.30
N PHE A 168 6.17 1.30 2.18
CA PHE A 168 7.62 1.15 2.05
C PHE A 168 8.40 1.98 3.09
N MET A 169 8.01 3.23 3.31
CA MET A 169 8.65 4.11 4.29
C MET A 169 8.44 3.66 5.74
N TYR A 170 7.33 2.99 6.06
CA TYR A 170 7.11 2.44 7.41
C TYR A 170 8.08 1.31 7.75
N HIS A 171 8.54 0.58 6.73
CA HIS A 171 9.53 -0.49 6.88
C HIS A 171 10.99 -0.03 6.69
N LEU A 172 11.25 1.27 6.57
CA LEU A 172 12.59 1.83 6.71
C LEU A 172 13.04 1.80 8.18
N ARG A 173 14.33 1.93 8.40
CA ARG A 173 14.87 2.15 9.75
C ARG A 173 14.27 3.42 10.37
N ALA A 174 14.05 3.40 11.68
CA ALA A 174 13.42 4.53 12.39
C ALA A 174 14.26 5.82 12.35
N ASP A 175 15.59 5.70 12.22
CA ASP A 175 16.53 6.81 12.13
C ASP A 175 16.67 7.38 10.71
N SER A 176 15.98 6.80 9.72
CA SER A 176 15.98 7.28 8.34
C SER A 176 15.36 8.69 8.22
N LEU A 177 15.73 9.42 7.15
CA LEU A 177 15.24 10.79 6.92
C LEU A 177 13.71 10.88 6.90
N PRO A 178 12.94 10.02 6.17
CA PRO A 178 11.47 10.05 6.20
C PRO A 178 10.90 9.84 7.60
N GLY A 179 11.51 8.97 8.41
CA GLY A 179 11.07 8.68 9.78
C GLY A 179 11.16 9.84 10.76
N ARG A 180 11.85 10.94 10.39
CA ARG A 180 12.01 12.12 11.25
C ARG A 180 10.81 13.07 11.23
N PHE A 181 9.98 13.02 10.18
CA PHE A 181 8.81 13.91 10.08
C PHE A 181 7.71 13.49 11.05
N PRO A 182 7.09 14.44 11.80
CA PRO A 182 6.04 14.13 12.79
C PRO A 182 4.87 13.33 12.20
N PHE A 183 4.42 13.72 11.01
CA PHE A 183 3.37 13.02 10.27
C PHE A 183 3.75 11.54 10.01
N MET A 184 4.96 11.28 9.52
CA MET A 184 5.46 9.93 9.26
C MET A 184 5.57 9.11 10.55
N LYS A 185 5.99 9.72 11.66
CA LYS A 185 6.04 9.05 12.97
C LYS A 185 4.67 8.54 13.40
N THR A 186 3.62 9.36 13.21
CA THR A 186 2.25 8.98 13.56
C THR A 186 1.75 7.81 12.71
N LEU A 187 1.86 7.91 11.39
CA LEU A 187 1.40 6.85 10.49
C LEU A 187 2.20 5.55 10.67
N ARG A 188 3.51 5.65 10.81
CA ARG A 188 4.36 4.51 11.11
C ARG A 188 3.99 3.84 12.44
N ARG A 189 3.66 4.61 13.49
CA ARG A 189 3.21 4.05 14.75
C ARG A 189 1.93 3.24 14.57
N LEU A 190 0.92 3.78 13.88
CA LEU A 190 -0.33 3.07 13.61
C LEU A 190 -0.07 1.75 12.85
N HIS A 191 0.83 1.78 11.87
CA HIS A 191 1.22 0.58 11.14
C HIS A 191 2.02 -0.41 11.99
N THR A 192 2.89 0.07 12.87
CA THR A 192 3.63 -0.79 13.82
C THR A 192 2.67 -1.47 14.80
N GLU A 193 1.69 -0.73 15.33
CA GLU A 193 0.61 -1.29 16.17
C GLU A 193 -0.20 -2.35 15.41
N HIS A 194 -0.46 -2.11 14.12
CA HIS A 194 -1.13 -3.09 13.25
C HIS A 194 -0.30 -4.38 13.07
N HIS A 195 1.03 -4.30 13.11
CA HIS A 195 1.91 -5.47 13.06
C HIS A 195 2.01 -6.25 14.39
N ASP A 196 1.31 -5.82 15.44
CA ASP A 196 1.17 -6.61 16.66
C ASP A 196 0.16 -7.76 16.42
N PRO A 197 0.53 -9.03 16.62
CA PRO A 197 -0.39 -10.17 16.43
C PRO A 197 -1.69 -10.07 17.24
N ALA A 198 -1.68 -9.37 18.38
CA ALA A 198 -2.86 -9.15 19.19
C ALA A 198 -3.83 -8.11 18.60
N LEU A 199 -3.36 -7.23 17.72
CA LEU A 199 -4.09 -6.08 17.19
C LEU A 199 -4.42 -6.19 15.70
N MET A 200 -3.60 -6.88 14.91
CA MET A 200 -3.61 -6.86 13.45
C MET A 200 -4.95 -7.24 12.80
N SER A 201 -5.75 -8.07 13.45
CA SER A 201 -7.05 -8.50 12.92
C SER A 201 -8.21 -7.59 13.31
N ASN A 202 -7.96 -6.55 14.14
CA ASN A 202 -9.01 -5.71 14.70
C ASN A 202 -8.80 -4.20 14.51
N TYR A 203 -7.54 -3.74 14.31
CA TYR A 203 -7.22 -2.32 14.37
C TYR A 203 -6.28 -1.85 13.25
N ASN A 204 -6.38 -0.54 12.94
CA ASN A 204 -5.46 0.21 12.08
C ASN A 204 -5.31 -0.38 10.66
N PHE A 205 -6.43 -0.53 9.95
CA PHE A 205 -6.44 -1.13 8.61
C PHE A 205 -6.07 -0.16 7.47
N ASN A 206 -6.27 1.16 7.64
CA ASN A 206 -5.78 2.12 6.65
C ASN A 206 -4.27 2.34 6.82
N ILE A 207 -3.51 1.97 5.80
CA ILE A 207 -2.06 2.18 5.73
C ILE A 207 -1.74 3.63 5.38
N THR A 208 -2.58 4.27 4.54
CA THR A 208 -2.37 5.65 4.09
C THR A 208 -2.87 6.66 5.13
N PHE A 209 -4.16 6.93 5.12
CA PHE A 209 -4.83 7.89 6.00
C PHE A 209 -5.92 7.18 6.79
N PRO A 210 -5.93 7.22 8.12
CA PRO A 210 -6.82 6.40 8.96
C PRO A 210 -8.28 6.90 8.97
N ILE A 211 -8.83 7.34 7.81
CA ILE A 211 -10.16 7.91 7.71
C ILE A 211 -11.23 6.86 8.04
N CYS A 212 -11.15 5.70 7.38
CA CYS A 212 -12.11 4.63 7.64
C CYS A 212 -11.90 3.99 9.01
N ASP A 213 -10.66 3.94 9.53
CA ASP A 213 -10.43 3.49 10.90
C ASP A 213 -11.11 4.39 11.94
N TYR A 214 -11.14 5.71 11.71
CA TYR A 214 -11.90 6.63 12.55
C TYR A 214 -13.42 6.44 12.38
N LEU A 215 -13.90 6.34 11.14
CA LEU A 215 -15.32 6.22 10.84
C LEU A 215 -15.93 4.92 11.38
N PHE A 216 -15.19 3.82 11.30
CA PHE A 216 -15.68 2.49 11.71
C PHE A 216 -15.17 2.05 13.09
N GLY A 217 -14.47 2.94 13.83
CA GLY A 217 -14.04 2.68 15.20
C GLY A 217 -12.95 1.61 15.33
N THR A 218 -12.17 1.37 14.26
CA THR A 218 -11.06 0.40 14.23
C THR A 218 -9.70 1.06 14.44
N ARG A 219 -9.64 2.36 14.76
CA ARG A 219 -8.40 2.99 15.17
C ARG A 219 -8.04 2.56 16.60
N TYR A 220 -6.86 1.96 16.78
CA TYR A 220 -6.35 1.63 18.10
C TYR A 220 -6.06 2.91 18.90
N LYS A 221 -6.57 2.94 20.12
CA LYS A 221 -6.37 4.07 21.05
C LYS A 221 -5.35 3.64 22.12
N THR A 222 -4.15 4.18 22.01
CA THR A 222 -3.15 4.13 23.11
C THR A 222 -3.46 5.17 24.13
#